data_8ead0bc766dbdbab7f0e884a38c567db
#
_entry.id   8ead0bc766dbdbab7f0e884a38c567db
#
_cell.length_a   1.000
_cell.length_b   1.000
_cell.length_c   1.000
_cell.angle_alpha   90.00
_cell.angle_beta   90.00
_cell.angle_gamma   90.00
#
_symmetry.space_group_name_H-M   'P 1'
#
loop_
_entity.id
_entity.type
_entity.pdbx_description
1 polymer ?
#
loop_
_entity_poly.entity_id
_entity_poly.type
_entity_poly.pdbx_seq_one_letter_code
_entity_poly.pdbx_strand_id
1 'polypeptide(L)' 'MKISITIAQGDTETSVIIDDRRRISDVIGELARQGYLPRDCKDFMRSAVQERVISTINTFQEERIYSGDKITEIE' A
#
# COMPACT_ATOMS: atom_id res chain seq x y z
N MET A 1 3.64 -10.88 -10.55
CA MET A 1 2.26 -10.69 -11.05
C MET A 1 1.80 -9.27 -10.72
N LYS A 2 1.09 -8.64 -11.66
CA LYS A 2 0.55 -7.29 -11.41
C LYS A 2 -0.79 -7.37 -10.68
N ILE A 3 -0.96 -6.50 -9.70
CA ILE A 3 -2.21 -6.39 -8.94
C ILE A 3 -2.68 -4.95 -8.93
N SER A 4 -3.99 -4.76 -8.79
CA SER A 4 -4.62 -3.45 -8.67
C SER A 4 -5.01 -3.24 -7.21
N ILE A 5 -4.48 -2.19 -6.60
CA ILE A 5 -4.74 -1.87 -5.20
C ILE A 5 -5.03 -0.39 -5.03
N THR A 6 -5.63 -0.06 -3.89
CA THR A 6 -5.86 1.32 -3.48
C THR A 6 -5.06 1.60 -2.22
N ILE A 7 -4.42 2.76 -2.15
CA ILE A 7 -3.69 3.21 -0.96
C ILE A 7 -4.38 4.47 -0.45
N ALA A 8 -4.73 4.46 0.83
CA ALA A 8 -5.45 5.57 1.47
C ALA A 8 -4.60 6.16 2.59
N GLN A 9 -4.45 7.49 2.57
CA GLN A 9 -3.80 8.26 3.63
C GLN A 9 -4.66 9.48 3.91
N GLY A 10 -5.15 9.60 5.13
CA GLY A 10 -6.07 10.68 5.47
C GLY A 10 -7.25 10.70 4.51
N ASP A 11 -7.47 11.83 3.86
CA ASP A 11 -8.58 12.00 2.90
C ASP A 11 -8.21 11.64 1.47
N THR A 12 -6.98 11.17 1.25
CA THR A 12 -6.46 10.88 -0.10
C THR A 12 -6.48 9.39 -0.36
N GLU A 13 -7.04 8.99 -1.52
CA GLU A 13 -6.99 7.62 -2.01
C GLU A 13 -6.41 7.60 -3.41
N THR A 14 -5.50 6.68 -3.65
CA THR A 14 -4.86 6.51 -4.96
C THR A 14 -4.90 5.04 -5.34
N SER A 15 -5.47 4.75 -6.51
CA SER A 15 -5.50 3.39 -7.04
C SER A 15 -4.39 3.22 -8.05
N VAL A 16 -3.66 2.11 -7.94
CA VAL A 16 -2.49 1.85 -8.79
C VAL A 16 -2.46 0.38 -9.19
N ILE A 17 -1.78 0.12 -10.29
CA ILE A 17 -1.44 -1.23 -10.72
C ILE A 17 0.06 -1.38 -10.52
N ILE A 18 0.45 -2.36 -9.71
CA ILE A 18 1.86 -2.59 -9.37
C ILE A 18 2.21 -4.07 -9.47
N ASP A 19 3.51 -4.35 -9.57
CA ASP A 19 3.98 -5.73 -9.44
C ASP A 19 4.04 -6.08 -7.95
N ASP A 20 3.46 -7.21 -7.58
CA ASP A 20 3.36 -7.63 -6.18
C ASP A 20 4.69 -8.04 -5.57
N ARG A 21 5.75 -8.15 -6.37
CA ARG A 21 7.11 -8.38 -5.89
C ARG A 21 7.82 -7.12 -5.42
N ARG A 22 7.23 -5.94 -5.62
CA ARG A 22 7.77 -4.68 -5.10
C ARG A 22 7.47 -4.57 -3.62
N ARG A 23 8.36 -3.88 -2.89
CA ARG A 23 8.10 -3.57 -1.48
C ARG A 23 6.99 -2.54 -1.36
N ILE A 24 6.16 -2.73 -0.35
CA ILE A 24 5.06 -1.80 -0.07
C ILE A 24 5.59 -0.39 0.18
N SER A 25 6.65 -0.27 0.99
CA SER A 25 7.28 1.02 1.29
C SER A 25 7.85 1.70 0.05
N ASP A 26 8.41 0.95 -0.89
CA ASP A 26 8.97 1.53 -2.11
C ASP A 26 7.86 2.12 -3.00
N VAL A 27 6.75 1.42 -3.12
CA VAL A 27 5.61 1.90 -3.91
C VAL A 27 5.00 3.15 -3.29
N ILE A 28 4.74 3.12 -1.98
CA ILE A 28 4.13 4.27 -1.29
C ILE A 28 5.07 5.47 -1.31
N GLY A 29 6.36 5.26 -1.07
CA GLY A 29 7.35 6.34 -1.13
C GLY A 29 7.44 6.97 -2.51
N GLU A 30 7.39 6.17 -3.56
CA GLU A 30 7.39 6.67 -4.94
C GLU A 30 6.13 7.50 -5.22
N LEU A 31 4.96 7.02 -4.81
CA LEU A 31 3.71 7.75 -4.98
C LEU A 31 3.71 9.08 -4.21
N ALA A 32 4.28 9.07 -3.02
CA ALA A 32 4.41 10.29 -2.22
C ALA A 32 5.34 11.31 -2.91
N ARG A 33 6.47 10.85 -3.44
CA ARG A 33 7.39 11.73 -4.16
C ARG A 33 6.78 12.31 -5.43
N GLN A 34 5.88 11.58 -6.06
CA GLN A 34 5.19 12.03 -7.27
C GLN A 34 3.96 12.90 -6.97
N GLY A 35 3.62 13.07 -5.71
CA GLY A 35 2.49 13.90 -5.29
C GLY A 35 1.14 13.21 -5.29
N TYR A 36 1.09 11.90 -5.51
CA TYR A 36 -0.16 11.14 -5.47
C TYR A 36 -0.61 10.81 -4.05
N LEU A 37 0.30 10.83 -3.09
CA LEU A 37 0.00 10.62 -1.68
C LEU A 37 0.60 11.77 -0.86
N PRO A 38 -0.05 12.15 0.26
CA PRO A 38 0.42 13.31 1.05
C PRO A 38 1.71 13.06 1.81
N ARG A 39 2.05 11.79 2.10
CA ARG A 39 3.24 11.47 2.89
C ARG A 39 3.73 10.06 2.62
N ASP A 40 4.95 9.79 3.06
CA ASP A 40 5.55 8.45 2.96
C ASP A 40 4.84 7.49 3.93
N CYS A 41 5.10 6.20 3.76
CA CYS A 41 4.46 5.18 4.59
C CYS A 41 5.11 5.11 5.97
N LYS A 42 4.35 4.60 6.92
CA LYS A 42 4.85 4.15 8.22
C LYS A 42 5.30 2.70 8.11
N ASP A 43 5.97 2.20 9.16
CA ASP A 43 6.49 0.83 9.17
C ASP A 43 5.38 -0.22 9.11
N PHE A 44 4.20 0.11 9.62
CA PHE A 44 3.05 -0.76 9.61
C PHE A 44 1.84 -0.01 9.05
N MET A 45 1.05 -0.73 8.26
CA MET A 45 -0.22 -0.24 7.73
C MET A 45 -1.24 -1.36 7.87
N ARG A 46 -2.44 -1.16 7.35
CA ARG A 46 -3.52 -2.12 7.52
C ARG A 46 -4.10 -2.51 6.16
N SER A 47 -4.32 -3.82 5.97
CA SER A 47 -5.13 -4.31 4.86
C SER A 47 -6.60 -4.23 5.27
N ALA A 48 -7.38 -3.40 4.59
CA ALA A 48 -8.78 -3.21 4.91
C ALA A 48 -9.62 -4.46 4.58
N VAL A 49 -9.29 -5.13 3.48
CA VAL A 49 -10.03 -6.33 3.06
C VAL A 49 -9.77 -7.50 4.02
N GLN A 50 -8.51 -7.69 4.40
CA GLN A 50 -8.11 -8.79 5.27
C GLN A 50 -8.22 -8.46 6.75
N GLU A 51 -8.46 -7.19 7.06
CA GLU A 51 -8.60 -6.69 8.44
C GLU A 51 -7.42 -7.06 9.33
N ARG A 52 -6.19 -6.86 8.80
CA ARG A 52 -4.97 -7.16 9.55
C ARG A 52 -3.88 -6.13 9.30
N VAL A 53 -2.96 -6.04 10.24
CA VAL A 53 -1.76 -5.21 10.13
C VAL A 53 -0.76 -5.87 9.19
N ILE A 54 -0.12 -5.08 8.35
CA ILE A 54 0.92 -5.53 7.43
C ILE A 54 2.18 -4.71 7.64
N SER A 55 3.33 -5.33 7.34
CA SER A 55 4.63 -4.66 7.41
C SER A 55 4.99 -4.09 6.05
N THR A 56 5.26 -2.80 5.99
CA THR A 56 5.55 -2.11 4.73
C THR A 56 6.95 -2.36 4.20
N ILE A 57 7.83 -2.96 5.01
CA ILE A 57 9.16 -3.35 4.54
C ILE A 57 9.13 -4.63 3.71
N ASN A 58 8.04 -5.37 3.77
CA ASN A 58 7.85 -6.57 2.97
C ASN A 58 7.24 -6.22 1.61
N THR A 59 7.28 -7.18 0.69
CA THR A 59 6.61 -7.03 -0.60
C THR A 59 5.11 -7.29 -0.45
N PHE A 60 4.35 -6.84 -1.44
CA PHE A 60 2.91 -7.14 -1.46
C PHE A 60 2.68 -8.66 -1.47
N GLN A 61 3.53 -9.39 -2.21
CA GLN A 61 3.44 -10.85 -2.28
C GLN A 61 3.70 -11.51 -0.92
N GLU A 62 4.73 -11.05 -0.19
CA GLU A 62 5.05 -11.57 1.12
C GLU A 62 3.93 -11.34 2.13
N GLU A 63 3.27 -10.19 2.03
CA GLU A 63 2.13 -9.84 2.89
C GLU A 63 0.81 -10.39 2.35
N ARG A 64 0.83 -11.12 1.24
CA ARG A 64 -0.35 -11.75 0.63
C ARG A 64 -1.45 -10.73 0.30
N ILE A 65 -1.04 -9.62 -0.27
CA ILE A 65 -1.96 -8.60 -0.74
C ILE A 65 -2.36 -8.94 -2.18
N TYR A 66 -3.66 -8.99 -2.43
CA TYR A 66 -4.21 -9.36 -3.74
C TYR A 66 -4.96 -8.18 -4.36
N SER A 67 -5.27 -8.30 -5.65
CA SER A 67 -6.04 -7.28 -6.36
C SER A 67 -7.36 -7.01 -5.63
N GLY A 68 -7.71 -5.72 -5.56
CA GLY A 68 -8.93 -5.28 -4.88
C GLY A 68 -8.72 -4.90 -3.42
N ASP A 69 -7.53 -5.09 -2.88
CA ASP A 69 -7.25 -4.71 -1.49
C ASP A 69 -7.05 -3.19 -1.37
N LYS A 70 -7.22 -2.70 -0.18
CA LYS A 70 -7.03 -1.31 0.18
C LYS A 70 -6.09 -1.24 1.38
N ILE A 71 -5.00 -0.52 1.21
CA ILE A 71 -3.99 -0.34 2.26
C ILE A 71 -4.26 0.99 2.94
N THR A 72 -4.49 0.96 4.24
CA THR A 72 -4.85 2.14 5.02
C THR A 72 -3.86 2.36 6.15
N GLU A 73 -3.85 3.59 6.67
CA GLU A 73 -3.06 3.92 7.86
C GLU A 73 -3.71 3.33 9.10
N ILE A 74 -2.87 2.99 10.08
CA ILE A 74 -3.33 2.55 11.40
C ILE A 74 -3.61 3.80 12.23
N GLU A 75 -4.80 3.85 12.79
CA GLU A 75 -5.23 4.93 13.67
C GLU A 75 -4.84 4.67 15.13
#